data_290fa88edfa92aeddb0f39446bfd4b34
#
_entry.id   290fa88edfa92aeddb0f39446bfd4b34
#
_cell.length_a   1.000
_cell.length_b   1.000
_cell.length_c   1.000
_cell.angle_alpha   90.00
_cell.angle_beta   90.00
_cell.angle_gamma   90.00
#
_symmetry.space_group_name_H-M   'P 1'
#
loop_
_entity.id
_entity.type
_entity.pdbx_description
1 polymer ?
#
loop_
_entity_poly.entity_id
_entity_poly.type
_entity_poly.pdbx_seq_one_letter_code
_entity_poly.pdbx_strand_id
1 'polypeptide(L)'
;LHMLRDNWNYRRGDVYLIDLPEPVNHIQGGLRPCINIQNEMGNRYSPNLLVYPLTTQLKKLGQKTHYVLYNVPFLEKPSMILGEQPTPVDKCRVVKYLGKLMPWQMDKVNELIRVATGYTNPEDPIPGECLEFP
;
A
#
# COMPACT_ATOMS: atom_id res chain seq x y z
N LEU A 1 -13.20 -9.89 13.53
CA LEU A 1 -12.45 -10.86 14.31
C LEU A 1 -10.96 -10.73 14.03
N HIS A 2 -10.19 -10.45 15.04
CA HIS A 2 -8.76 -10.23 14.93
C HIS A 2 -8.03 -11.57 15.10
N MET A 3 -7.26 -11.97 14.08
CA MET A 3 -6.58 -13.28 14.04
C MET A 3 -5.12 -13.21 14.44
N LEU A 4 -4.52 -12.02 14.50
CA LEU A 4 -3.14 -11.86 14.89
C LEU A 4 -2.99 -11.82 16.42
N ARG A 5 -1.79 -12.20 16.88
CA ARG A 5 -1.44 -12.07 18.29
C ARG A 5 -1.39 -10.60 18.70
N ASP A 6 -1.73 -10.30 19.94
CA ASP A 6 -1.74 -8.92 20.44
C ASP A 6 -0.37 -8.25 20.36
N ASN A 7 0.71 -9.04 20.40
CA ASN A 7 2.08 -8.54 20.33
C ASN A 7 2.70 -8.72 18.93
N TRP A 8 1.88 -8.74 17.89
CA TRP A 8 2.39 -8.90 16.53
C TRP A 8 3.33 -7.75 16.18
N ASN A 9 4.46 -8.09 15.55
CA ASN A 9 5.47 -7.12 15.14
C ASN A 9 5.21 -6.69 13.69
N TYR A 10 4.49 -5.58 13.52
CA TYR A 10 4.19 -5.05 12.20
C TYR A 10 5.45 -4.52 11.52
N ARG A 11 5.63 -4.85 10.24
CA ARG A 11 6.79 -4.44 9.47
C ARG A 11 6.37 -3.86 8.12
N ARG A 12 7.13 -2.88 7.66
CA ARG A 12 6.94 -2.32 6.33
C ARG A 12 7.22 -3.40 5.27
N GLY A 13 6.36 -3.49 4.26
CA GLY A 13 6.45 -4.51 3.22
C GLY A 13 5.68 -5.78 3.49
N ASP A 14 5.20 -5.96 4.72
CA ASP A 14 4.27 -7.05 5.01
C ASP A 14 2.94 -6.81 4.32
N VAL A 15 2.30 -7.91 3.91
CA VAL A 15 0.95 -7.88 3.35
C VAL A 15 0.01 -8.57 4.32
N TYR A 16 -1.03 -7.86 4.69
CA TYR A 16 -2.05 -8.31 5.64
C TYR A 16 -3.40 -8.37 4.98
N LEU A 17 -4.21 -9.33 5.39
CA LEU A 17 -5.64 -9.31 5.09
C LEU A 17 -6.30 -8.36 6.08
N ILE A 18 -6.93 -7.31 5.57
CA ILE A 18 -7.50 -6.25 6.40
C ILE A 18 -8.96 -6.05 6.03
N ASP A 19 -9.77 -5.89 7.06
CA ASP A 19 -11.18 -5.53 6.91
C ASP A 19 -11.28 -4.01 6.85
N LEU A 20 -11.28 -3.47 5.63
CA LEU A 20 -11.36 -2.04 5.40
C LEU A 20 -12.77 -1.52 5.64
N PRO A 21 -12.92 -0.23 6.02
CA PRO A 21 -14.24 0.39 6.10
C PRO A 21 -14.98 0.33 4.77
N GLU A 22 -16.29 0.50 4.82
CA GLU A 22 -17.12 0.55 3.62
C GLU A 22 -16.56 1.55 2.61
N PRO A 23 -16.55 1.19 1.31
CA PRO A 23 -16.00 2.09 0.31
C PRO A 23 -16.83 3.37 0.19
N VAL A 24 -16.12 4.50 0.06
CA VAL A 24 -16.73 5.81 -0.18
C VAL A 24 -16.19 6.32 -1.50
N ASN A 25 -17.08 6.62 -2.45
CA ASN A 25 -16.70 7.05 -3.80
C ASN A 25 -15.84 5.98 -4.48
N HIS A 26 -14.61 6.32 -4.88
CA HIS A 26 -13.70 5.41 -5.57
C HIS A 26 -12.62 4.82 -4.66
N ILE A 27 -12.76 5.00 -3.34
CA ILE A 27 -11.81 4.45 -2.37
C ILE A 27 -12.12 2.97 -2.14
N GLN A 28 -11.08 2.14 -2.13
CA GLN A 28 -11.23 0.71 -1.92
C GLN A 28 -11.71 0.40 -0.51
N GLY A 29 -12.62 -0.55 -0.39
CA GLY A 29 -13.13 -1.02 0.89
C GLY A 29 -13.26 -2.53 0.92
N GLY A 30 -13.81 -3.07 2.01
CA GLY A 30 -14.04 -4.48 2.21
C GLY A 30 -12.80 -5.26 2.65
N LEU A 31 -12.96 -6.58 2.74
CA LEU A 31 -11.88 -7.48 3.16
C LEU A 31 -10.94 -7.74 1.99
N ARG A 32 -9.70 -7.30 2.12
CA ARG A 32 -8.72 -7.45 1.03
C ARG A 32 -7.29 -7.40 1.52
N PRO A 33 -6.36 -7.96 0.71
CA PRO A 33 -4.93 -7.81 1.00
C PRO A 33 -4.51 -6.34 0.92
N CYS A 34 -3.65 -5.93 1.85
CA CYS A 34 -3.11 -4.57 1.91
C CYS A 34 -1.62 -4.64 2.24
N ILE A 35 -0.84 -3.80 1.58
CA ILE A 35 0.60 -3.69 1.82
C ILE A 35 0.83 -2.64 2.89
N ASN A 36 1.55 -3.01 3.96
CA ASN A 36 1.97 -2.05 4.97
C ASN A 36 3.12 -1.20 4.43
N ILE A 37 2.88 0.10 4.30
CA ILE A 37 3.88 1.05 3.82
C ILE A 37 4.36 2.01 4.91
N GLN A 38 3.92 1.81 6.13
CA GLN A 38 4.22 2.68 7.25
C GLN A 38 5.65 2.49 7.74
N ASN A 39 6.25 3.58 8.25
CA ASN A 39 7.60 3.55 8.81
C ASN A 39 7.65 2.75 10.11
N GLU A 40 8.87 2.41 10.57
CA GLU A 40 9.07 1.55 11.74
C GLU A 40 8.53 2.18 13.04
N MET A 41 8.64 3.49 13.20
CA MET A 41 8.12 4.15 14.40
C MET A 41 6.60 4.03 14.49
N GLY A 42 5.92 4.26 13.37
CA GLY A 42 4.48 4.07 13.32
C GLY A 42 4.09 2.62 13.50
N ASN A 43 4.82 1.69 12.89
CA ASN A 43 4.56 0.25 13.03
C ASN A 43 4.64 -0.18 14.51
N ARG A 44 5.57 0.40 15.24
CA ARG A 44 5.81 0.01 16.63
C ARG A 44 4.86 0.71 17.60
N TYR A 45 4.59 1.98 17.41
CA TYR A 45 3.92 2.80 18.44
C TYR A 45 2.53 3.30 18.07
N SER A 46 2.21 3.41 16.78
CA SER A 46 0.90 3.91 16.38
C SER A 46 -0.18 2.83 16.52
N PRO A 47 -1.40 3.19 16.92
CA PRO A 47 -2.53 2.27 16.85
C PRO A 47 -2.96 2.00 15.42
N ASN A 48 -2.48 2.76 14.44
CA ASN A 48 -2.86 2.66 13.05
C ASN A 48 -1.71 2.17 12.19
N LEU A 49 -2.06 1.62 11.01
CA LEU A 49 -1.14 1.38 9.90
C LEU A 49 -1.47 2.32 8.76
N LEU A 50 -0.50 2.57 7.89
CA LEU A 50 -0.72 3.18 6.59
C LEU A 50 -0.49 2.11 5.53
N VAL A 51 -1.48 1.84 4.70
CA VAL A 51 -1.45 0.71 3.78
C VAL A 51 -1.87 1.10 2.36
N TYR A 52 -1.44 0.27 1.41
CA TYR A 52 -2.00 0.27 0.06
C TYR A 52 -2.93 -0.94 -0.09
N PRO A 53 -4.24 -0.73 -0.19
CA PRO A 53 -5.16 -1.82 -0.55
C PRO A 53 -4.87 -2.33 -1.96
N LEU A 54 -5.02 -3.65 -2.15
CA LEU A 54 -4.85 -4.29 -3.44
C LEU A 54 -6.21 -4.60 -4.06
N THR A 55 -6.30 -4.50 -5.39
CA THR A 55 -7.50 -4.86 -6.13
C THR A 55 -7.18 -5.85 -7.23
N THR A 56 -8.07 -6.82 -7.44
CA THR A 56 -7.97 -7.75 -8.57
C THR A 56 -8.64 -7.20 -9.83
N GLN A 57 -9.31 -6.07 -9.73
CA GLN A 57 -9.87 -5.37 -10.90
C GLN A 57 -8.78 -4.53 -11.55
N LEU A 58 -8.18 -5.09 -12.61
CA LEU A 58 -7.08 -4.44 -13.31
C LEU A 58 -7.66 -3.44 -14.32
N LYS A 59 -7.45 -2.15 -14.06
CA LYS A 59 -7.94 -1.07 -14.91
C LYS A 59 -6.92 0.05 -15.00
N LYS A 60 -6.92 0.80 -16.09
CA LYS A 60 -6.00 1.92 -16.31
C LYS A 60 -4.55 1.50 -16.10
N LEU A 61 -4.15 0.40 -16.76
CA LEU A 61 -2.85 -0.23 -16.55
C LEU A 61 -1.68 0.70 -16.90
N GLY A 62 -1.86 1.66 -17.80
CA GLY A 62 -0.82 2.60 -18.17
C GLY A 62 -0.66 3.78 -17.23
N GLN A 63 -1.48 3.91 -16.21
CA GLN A 63 -1.40 5.03 -15.27
C GLN A 63 -0.17 4.90 -14.38
N LYS A 64 0.58 5.99 -14.20
CA LYS A 64 1.87 5.97 -13.49
C LYS A 64 1.75 5.62 -12.02
N THR A 65 0.58 5.84 -11.41
CA THR A 65 0.33 5.49 -10.02
C THR A 65 -0.18 4.06 -9.84
N HIS A 66 -0.37 3.32 -10.94
CA HIS A 66 -0.85 1.93 -10.87
C HIS A 66 0.28 0.96 -11.15
N TYR A 67 0.35 -0.12 -10.37
CA TYR A 67 1.32 -1.18 -10.57
C TYR A 67 0.70 -2.53 -10.24
N VAL A 68 0.90 -3.51 -11.13
CA VAL A 68 0.34 -4.85 -10.94
C VAL A 68 1.41 -5.79 -10.39
N LEU A 69 1.07 -6.48 -9.32
CA LEU A 69 1.89 -7.54 -8.75
C LEU A 69 1.46 -8.87 -9.37
N TYR A 70 2.40 -9.52 -10.07
CA TYR A 70 2.19 -10.82 -10.68
C TYR A 70 2.96 -11.89 -9.89
N ASN A 71 2.44 -13.11 -9.89
CA ASN A 71 3.14 -14.29 -9.37
C ASN A 71 3.62 -14.14 -7.93
N VAL A 72 2.81 -13.49 -7.09
CA VAL A 72 3.08 -13.41 -5.66
C VAL A 72 2.47 -14.65 -5.01
N PRO A 73 3.28 -15.50 -4.34
CA PRO A 73 2.80 -16.82 -3.88
C PRO A 73 1.58 -16.78 -2.97
N PHE A 74 1.45 -15.74 -2.14
CA PHE A 74 0.34 -15.63 -1.20
C PHE A 74 -0.84 -14.80 -1.72
N LEU A 75 -0.82 -14.41 -3.00
CA LEU A 75 -1.94 -13.76 -3.67
C LEU A 75 -2.46 -14.69 -4.76
N GLU A 76 -3.76 -14.95 -4.75
CA GLU A 76 -4.37 -15.92 -5.67
C GLU A 76 -4.38 -15.42 -7.12
N LYS A 77 -4.46 -14.10 -7.30
CA LYS A 77 -4.59 -13.48 -8.62
C LYS A 77 -3.64 -12.30 -8.74
N PRO A 78 -3.29 -11.90 -9.98
CA PRO A 78 -2.63 -10.61 -10.17
C PRO A 78 -3.41 -9.52 -9.49
N SER A 79 -2.71 -8.66 -8.75
CA SER A 79 -3.33 -7.65 -7.92
C SER A 79 -2.67 -6.30 -8.16
N MET A 80 -3.48 -5.26 -8.29
CA MET A 80 -3.01 -3.93 -8.62
C MET A 80 -2.96 -3.06 -7.38
N ILE A 81 -1.87 -2.31 -7.28
CA ILE A 81 -1.72 -1.24 -6.30
C ILE A 81 -2.22 0.04 -6.93
N LEU A 82 -3.13 0.72 -6.26
CA LEU A 82 -3.57 2.06 -6.62
C LEU A 82 -2.76 3.05 -5.80
N GLY A 83 -1.65 3.52 -6.36
CA GLY A 83 -0.69 4.36 -5.65
C GLY A 83 -1.25 5.68 -5.16
N GLU A 84 -2.36 6.13 -5.74
CA GLU A 84 -3.06 7.34 -5.31
C GLU A 84 -3.98 7.12 -4.10
N GLN A 85 -4.08 5.88 -3.58
CA GLN A 85 -5.01 5.56 -2.49
C GLN A 85 -4.32 4.97 -1.26
N PRO A 86 -3.29 5.63 -0.70
CA PRO A 86 -2.77 5.18 0.60
C PRO A 86 -3.85 5.40 1.66
N THR A 87 -4.05 4.41 2.52
CA THR A 87 -5.20 4.38 3.42
C THR A 87 -4.73 4.13 4.85
N PRO A 88 -5.06 5.01 5.80
CA PRO A 88 -4.85 4.73 7.21
C PRO A 88 -5.89 3.75 7.70
N VAL A 89 -5.48 2.81 8.55
CA VAL A 89 -6.38 1.79 9.08
C VAL A 89 -5.97 1.44 10.51
N ASP A 90 -6.97 1.21 11.36
CA ASP A 90 -6.72 0.76 12.73
C ASP A 90 -6.13 -0.65 12.71
N LYS A 91 -5.12 -0.90 13.53
CA LYS A 91 -4.51 -2.23 13.64
C LYS A 91 -5.51 -3.31 14.05
N CYS A 92 -6.58 -2.95 14.76
CA CYS A 92 -7.61 -3.92 15.14
C CYS A 92 -8.36 -4.51 13.94
N ARG A 93 -8.27 -3.88 12.77
CA ARG A 93 -8.90 -4.38 11.55
C ARG A 93 -8.06 -5.39 10.80
N VAL A 94 -6.85 -5.65 11.23
CA VAL A 94 -5.97 -6.62 10.59
C VAL A 94 -6.42 -8.02 10.96
N VAL A 95 -6.78 -8.82 9.96
CA VAL A 95 -7.32 -10.17 10.17
C VAL A 95 -6.19 -11.19 10.24
N LYS A 96 -5.25 -11.17 9.28
CA LYS A 96 -4.11 -12.08 9.31
C LYS A 96 -2.95 -11.58 8.45
N TYR A 97 -1.78 -12.14 8.73
CA TYR A 97 -0.58 -11.95 7.93
C TYR A 97 -0.60 -12.88 6.73
N LEU A 98 -0.36 -12.34 5.54
CA LEU A 98 -0.33 -13.14 4.30
C LEU A 98 1.08 -13.46 3.83
N GLY A 99 1.99 -12.52 3.97
CA GLY A 99 3.36 -12.68 3.50
C GLY A 99 4.08 -11.35 3.41
N LYS A 100 5.27 -11.38 2.84
CA LYS A 100 6.12 -10.20 2.72
C LYS A 100 6.54 -10.02 1.26
N LEU A 101 6.49 -8.79 0.78
CA LEU A 101 6.97 -8.47 -0.57
C LEU A 101 8.50 -8.52 -0.61
N MET A 102 9.02 -8.87 -1.77
CA MET A 102 10.47 -8.87 -2.01
C MET A 102 11.00 -7.42 -2.08
N PRO A 103 12.29 -7.22 -1.78
CA PRO A 103 12.87 -5.87 -1.83
C PRO A 103 12.65 -5.14 -3.17
N TRP A 104 12.78 -5.85 -4.30
CA TRP A 104 12.58 -5.23 -5.61
C TRP A 104 11.11 -4.82 -5.83
N GLN A 105 10.15 -5.54 -5.23
CA GLN A 105 8.75 -5.14 -5.27
C GLN A 105 8.52 -3.88 -4.43
N MET A 106 9.17 -3.80 -3.27
CA MET A 106 9.08 -2.61 -2.43
C MET A 106 9.72 -1.39 -3.08
N ASP A 107 10.74 -1.57 -3.91
CA ASP A 107 11.29 -0.47 -4.72
C ASP A 107 10.22 0.12 -5.63
N LYS A 108 9.40 -0.74 -6.24
CA LYS A 108 8.27 -0.28 -7.05
C LYS A 108 7.21 0.43 -6.23
N VAL A 109 6.90 -0.09 -5.06
CA VAL A 109 5.96 0.57 -4.13
C VAL A 109 6.47 1.97 -3.75
N ASN A 110 7.76 2.09 -3.44
CA ASN A 110 8.37 3.38 -3.10
C ASN A 110 8.27 4.36 -4.28
N GLU A 111 8.45 3.88 -5.50
CA GLU A 111 8.29 4.71 -6.69
C GLU A 111 6.85 5.23 -6.83
N LEU A 112 5.86 4.38 -6.56
CA LEU A 112 4.45 4.80 -6.59
C LEU A 112 4.17 5.89 -5.55
N ILE A 113 4.73 5.74 -4.35
CA ILE A 113 4.57 6.76 -3.30
C ILE A 113 5.16 8.09 -3.76
N ARG A 114 6.34 8.07 -4.37
CA ARG A 114 6.98 9.28 -4.88
C ARG A 114 6.13 9.95 -5.95
N VAL A 115 5.62 9.18 -6.88
CA VAL A 115 4.77 9.71 -7.96
C VAL A 115 3.47 10.28 -7.38
N ALA A 116 2.82 9.53 -6.50
CA ALA A 116 1.53 9.94 -5.94
C ALA A 116 1.63 11.18 -5.05
N THR A 117 2.75 11.35 -4.34
CA THR A 117 2.95 12.48 -3.41
C THR A 117 3.73 13.63 -4.01
N GLY A 118 4.31 13.43 -5.18
CA GLY A 118 5.19 14.43 -5.79
C GLY A 118 6.51 14.61 -5.06
N TYR A 119 6.86 13.69 -4.13
CA TYR A 119 8.09 13.80 -3.36
C TYR A 119 9.32 13.57 -4.24
N THR A 120 10.30 14.46 -4.13
CA THR A 120 11.62 14.29 -4.73
C THR A 120 12.67 14.40 -3.63
N ASN A 121 13.81 13.73 -3.83
CA ASN A 121 14.93 13.89 -2.92
C ASN A 121 15.35 15.37 -2.93
N PRO A 122 15.53 16.02 -1.76
CA PRO A 122 15.94 17.43 -1.72
C PRO A 122 17.24 17.73 -2.48
N GLU A 123 18.09 16.72 -2.68
CA GLU A 123 19.35 16.87 -3.42
C GLU A 123 19.18 16.70 -4.93
N ASP A 124 18.06 16.20 -5.38
CA ASP A 124 17.78 16.00 -6.80
C ASP A 124 17.23 17.29 -7.42
N PRO A 125 17.62 17.58 -8.67
CA PRO A 125 17.02 18.71 -9.38
C PRO A 125 15.52 18.49 -9.54
N ILE A 126 14.72 19.53 -9.37
CA ILE A 126 13.28 19.48 -9.63
C ILE A 126 13.10 19.51 -11.14
N PRO A 127 12.45 18.49 -11.73
CA PRO A 127 12.14 18.53 -13.16
C PRO A 127 11.25 19.73 -13.48
N GLY A 128 11.55 20.44 -14.56
CA GLY A 128 10.79 21.62 -14.95
C GLY A 128 9.30 21.32 -15.16
N GLU A 129 8.99 20.15 -15.69
CA GLU A 129 7.62 19.69 -15.93
C GLU A 129 6.78 19.56 -14.67
N CYS A 130 7.43 19.37 -13.52
CA CYS A 130 6.72 19.26 -12.24
C CYS A 130 6.16 20.60 -11.77
N LEU A 131 6.62 21.69 -12.34
CA LEU A 131 6.20 23.04 -11.95
C LEU A 131 5.10 23.58 -12.84
N GLU A 132 4.72 22.89 -13.89
CA GLU A 132 3.69 23.30 -14.83
C GLU A 132 2.37 22.62 -14.50
N PHE A 133 1.44 23.41 -14.03
CA PHE A 133 0.07 22.97 -13.80
C PHE A 133 -0.83 23.57 -14.85
N PRO A 134 -1.73 22.77 -15.43
CA PRO A 134 -2.71 23.28 -16.35
C PRO A 134 -3.69 24.26 -15.71
#